data_e4942dcd33c53aae0b4410453a88eaa3
#
_entry.id   e4942dcd33c53aae0b4410453a88eaa3
#
_cell.length_a   1.000
_cell.length_b   1.000
_cell.length_c   1.000
_cell.angle_alpha   90.00
_cell.angle_beta   90.00
_cell.angle_gamma   90.00
#
_symmetry.space_group_name_H-M   'P 1'
#
loop_
_entity.id
_entity.type
_entity.pdbx_description
1 polymer ?
#
loop_
_entity_poly.entity_id
_entity_poly.type
_entity_poly.pdbx_seq_one_letter_code
_entity_poly.pdbx_strand_id
1 'polypeptide(L)'
;MNMLDVIMNAQGGSAVRQAGAQVGLGEAETATALAALVPALAGRFQRNLQTPDGLSGLVAALAGGDHQRYIEDPAALADPGVVDDGNGILGHVLGSKDASRALADRAAGQTGLSPDVLKRLLPIAASLMMAAFSRQQAQGGLSSATAESSAGAGGLLGMLTPLVDRNRDGSIIDDVGGMIGRMLGKP
;
A
#
# COMPACT_ATOMS: atom_id res chain seq x y z
N MET A 1 11.32 4.96 -9.00
CA MET A 1 10.95 3.53 -9.09
C MET A 1 9.51 3.45 -8.62
N ASN A 2 8.60 2.90 -9.41
CA ASN A 2 7.21 2.80 -8.97
C ASN A 2 6.99 1.54 -8.11
N MET A 3 5.87 1.49 -7.41
CA MET A 3 5.54 0.40 -6.48
C MET A 3 5.50 -0.98 -7.18
N LEU A 4 4.99 -1.02 -8.42
CA LEU A 4 4.98 -2.24 -9.22
C LEU A 4 6.40 -2.72 -9.55
N ASP A 5 7.31 -1.81 -9.92
CA ASP A 5 8.71 -2.16 -10.20
C ASP A 5 9.40 -2.75 -8.98
N VAL A 6 9.12 -2.23 -7.78
CA VAL A 6 9.66 -2.77 -6.52
C VAL A 6 9.19 -4.21 -6.31
N ILE A 7 7.90 -4.50 -6.56
CA ILE A 7 7.33 -5.85 -6.43
C ILE A 7 7.92 -6.79 -7.49
N MET A 8 7.95 -6.36 -8.75
CA MET A 8 8.39 -7.20 -9.87
C MET A 8 9.87 -7.58 -9.78
N ASN A 9 10.70 -6.67 -9.24
CA ASN A 9 12.14 -6.89 -9.10
C ASN A 9 12.52 -7.43 -7.70
N ALA A 10 11.56 -7.61 -6.79
CA ALA A 10 11.83 -8.10 -5.45
C ALA A 10 12.54 -9.45 -5.50
N GLN A 11 13.75 -9.51 -4.93
CA GLN A 11 14.57 -10.71 -4.88
C GLN A 11 14.70 -11.42 -6.26
N GLY A 12 14.92 -10.64 -7.34
CA GLY A 12 15.04 -11.18 -8.68
C GLY A 12 13.77 -11.87 -9.21
N GLY A 13 12.59 -11.34 -8.86
CA GLY A 13 11.29 -11.86 -9.28
C GLY A 13 10.77 -13.05 -8.45
N SER A 14 11.49 -13.45 -7.39
CA SER A 14 11.05 -14.60 -6.57
C SER A 14 9.76 -14.30 -5.80
N ALA A 15 9.49 -13.05 -5.44
CA ALA A 15 8.20 -12.66 -4.85
C ALA A 15 7.03 -12.91 -5.81
N VAL A 16 7.21 -12.62 -7.10
CA VAL A 16 6.20 -12.88 -8.14
C VAL A 16 5.95 -14.37 -8.29
N ARG A 17 7.03 -15.18 -8.39
CA ARG A 17 6.93 -16.65 -8.48
C ARG A 17 6.21 -17.25 -7.28
N GLN A 18 6.57 -16.82 -6.08
CA GLN A 18 5.96 -17.33 -4.85
C GLN A 18 4.48 -16.93 -4.74
N ALA A 19 4.13 -15.69 -5.07
CA ALA A 19 2.73 -15.25 -5.11
C ALA A 19 1.92 -16.09 -6.12
N GLY A 20 2.48 -16.37 -7.30
CA GLY A 20 1.87 -17.23 -8.31
C GLY A 20 1.65 -18.66 -7.83
N ALA A 21 2.65 -19.24 -7.18
CA ALA A 21 2.58 -20.61 -6.64
C ALA A 21 1.42 -20.78 -5.64
N GLN A 22 1.10 -19.75 -4.84
CA GLN A 22 -0.02 -19.77 -3.89
C GLN A 22 -1.40 -19.91 -4.56
N VAL A 23 -1.52 -19.45 -5.79
CA VAL A 23 -2.81 -19.43 -6.52
C VAL A 23 -2.81 -20.33 -7.75
N GLY A 24 -1.69 -21.04 -8.03
CA GLY A 24 -1.53 -21.95 -9.15
C GLY A 24 -1.29 -21.24 -10.50
N LEU A 25 -0.66 -20.06 -10.48
CA LEU A 25 -0.25 -19.31 -11.68
C LEU A 25 1.25 -19.47 -11.97
N GLY A 26 1.60 -19.45 -13.24
CA GLY A 26 2.98 -19.28 -13.69
C GLY A 26 3.51 -17.86 -13.45
N GLU A 27 4.82 -17.67 -13.55
CA GLU A 27 5.48 -16.37 -13.32
C GLU A 27 4.95 -15.28 -14.25
N ALA A 28 4.81 -15.56 -15.55
CA ALA A 28 4.32 -14.61 -16.53
C ALA A 28 2.86 -14.21 -16.30
N GLU A 29 2.00 -15.17 -15.94
CA GLU A 29 0.60 -14.92 -15.62
C GLU A 29 0.46 -14.10 -14.33
N THR A 30 1.28 -14.43 -13.32
CA THR A 30 1.33 -13.69 -12.06
C THR A 30 1.79 -12.26 -12.27
N ALA A 31 2.84 -12.05 -13.07
CA ALA A 31 3.32 -10.73 -13.44
C ALA A 31 2.22 -9.91 -14.13
N THR A 32 1.50 -10.51 -15.07
CA THR A 32 0.36 -9.89 -15.78
C THR A 32 -0.78 -9.53 -14.80
N ALA A 33 -1.11 -10.44 -13.89
CA ALA A 33 -2.12 -10.21 -12.87
C ALA A 33 -1.74 -9.06 -11.92
N LEU A 34 -0.51 -9.05 -11.41
CA LEU A 34 0.00 -7.98 -10.54
C LEU A 34 0.07 -6.63 -11.27
N ALA A 35 0.44 -6.62 -12.56
CA ALA A 35 0.44 -5.40 -13.37
C ALA A 35 -0.95 -4.79 -13.52
N ALA A 36 -2.01 -5.58 -13.48
CA ALA A 36 -3.40 -5.11 -13.49
C ALA A 36 -3.90 -4.73 -12.08
N LEU A 37 -3.59 -5.54 -11.07
CA LEU A 37 -4.11 -5.38 -9.71
C LEU A 37 -3.43 -4.26 -8.93
N VAL A 38 -2.08 -4.18 -8.96
CA VAL A 38 -1.31 -3.25 -8.11
C VAL A 38 -1.61 -1.78 -8.42
N PRO A 39 -1.63 -1.30 -9.68
CA PRO A 39 -2.00 0.08 -9.97
C PRO A 39 -3.43 0.42 -9.57
N ALA A 40 -4.37 -0.53 -9.75
CA ALA A 40 -5.76 -0.34 -9.39
C ALA A 40 -5.96 -0.25 -7.86
N LEU A 41 -5.24 -1.09 -7.08
CA LEU A 41 -5.18 -1.01 -5.63
C LEU A 41 -4.52 0.29 -5.16
N ALA A 42 -3.40 0.68 -5.75
CA ALA A 42 -2.69 1.91 -5.42
C ALA A 42 -3.56 3.16 -5.65
N GLY A 43 -4.31 3.20 -6.75
CA GLY A 43 -5.24 4.29 -7.02
C GLY A 43 -6.41 4.36 -6.03
N ARG A 44 -6.88 3.21 -5.50
CA ARG A 44 -7.88 3.17 -4.42
C ARG A 44 -7.27 3.60 -3.10
N PHE A 45 -6.08 3.11 -2.80
CA PHE A 45 -5.31 3.46 -1.62
C PHE A 45 -5.08 4.98 -1.52
N GLN A 46 -4.60 5.63 -2.59
CA GLN A 46 -4.41 7.07 -2.64
C GLN A 46 -5.69 7.87 -2.35
N ARG A 47 -6.84 7.42 -2.91
CA ARG A 47 -8.12 8.06 -2.64
C ARG A 47 -8.55 7.89 -1.18
N ASN A 48 -8.30 6.73 -0.60
CA ASN A 48 -8.63 6.45 0.80
C ASN A 48 -7.79 7.31 1.75
N LEU A 49 -6.52 7.57 1.43
CA LEU A 49 -5.64 8.43 2.21
C LEU A 49 -6.12 9.90 2.28
N GLN A 50 -7.00 10.31 1.39
CA GLN A 50 -7.60 11.65 1.42
C GLN A 50 -8.73 11.78 2.46
N THR A 51 -9.07 10.68 3.12
CA THR A 51 -10.06 10.65 4.20
C THR A 51 -9.36 10.47 5.56
N PRO A 52 -9.86 11.11 6.64
CA PRO A 52 -9.29 10.95 7.98
C PRO A 52 -9.24 9.49 8.45
N ASP A 53 -10.29 8.73 8.16
CA ASP A 53 -10.38 7.30 8.52
C ASP A 53 -9.38 6.45 7.73
N GLY A 54 -9.18 6.76 6.45
CA GLY A 54 -8.21 6.07 5.61
C GLY A 54 -6.77 6.29 6.04
N LEU A 55 -6.45 7.52 6.46
CA LEU A 55 -5.12 7.84 7.01
C LEU A 55 -4.88 7.11 8.34
N SER A 56 -5.86 7.11 9.24
CA SER A 56 -5.80 6.37 10.51
C SER A 56 -5.64 4.86 10.28
N GLY A 57 -6.36 4.31 9.31
CA GLY A 57 -6.27 2.90 8.91
C GLY A 57 -4.87 2.55 8.35
N LEU A 58 -4.27 3.43 7.56
CA LEU A 58 -2.89 3.24 7.07
C LEU A 58 -1.88 3.22 8.22
N VAL A 59 -1.96 4.20 9.14
CA VAL A 59 -1.07 4.26 10.30
C VAL A 59 -1.19 2.99 11.13
N ALA A 60 -2.42 2.51 11.37
CA ALA A 60 -2.66 1.27 12.09
C ALA A 60 -2.09 0.04 11.35
N ALA A 61 -2.26 -0.04 10.03
CA ALA A 61 -1.71 -1.12 9.21
C ALA A 61 -0.18 -1.12 9.22
N LEU A 62 0.46 0.04 9.12
CA LEU A 62 1.92 0.16 9.17
C LEU A 62 2.48 -0.17 10.57
N ALA A 63 1.76 0.20 11.64
CA ALA A 63 2.17 -0.07 13.02
C ALA A 63 1.94 -1.54 13.41
N GLY A 64 0.98 -2.20 12.81
CA GLY A 64 0.54 -3.54 13.17
C GLY A 64 1.22 -4.69 12.43
N GLY A 65 2.02 -4.42 11.38
CA GLY A 65 2.56 -5.48 10.55
C GLY A 65 3.99 -5.26 10.06
N ASP A 66 4.79 -6.33 10.11
CA ASP A 66 6.11 -6.40 9.44
C ASP A 66 5.91 -6.78 7.96
N HIS A 67 5.28 -5.86 7.21
CA HIS A 67 4.95 -6.13 5.79
C HIS A 67 6.20 -6.16 4.90
N GLN A 68 7.32 -5.57 5.30
CA GLN A 68 8.58 -5.58 4.53
C GLN A 68 9.08 -6.99 4.29
N ARG A 69 8.81 -7.92 5.21
CA ARG A 69 9.18 -9.34 5.11
C ARG A 69 8.72 -9.98 3.79
N TYR A 70 7.58 -9.60 3.25
CA TYR A 70 7.04 -10.18 2.01
C TYR A 70 7.83 -9.82 0.75
N ILE A 71 8.66 -8.77 0.81
CA ILE A 71 9.58 -8.39 -0.27
C ILE A 71 11.02 -8.82 0.04
N GLU A 72 11.41 -8.82 1.31
CA GLU A 72 12.75 -9.17 1.76
C GLU A 72 12.96 -10.69 1.81
N ASP A 73 11.94 -11.43 2.24
CA ASP A 73 11.91 -12.88 2.26
C ASP A 73 10.66 -13.40 1.52
N PRO A 74 10.77 -13.76 0.23
CA PRO A 74 9.67 -14.31 -0.53
C PRO A 74 9.06 -15.60 0.06
N ALA A 75 9.81 -16.34 0.89
CA ALA A 75 9.27 -17.51 1.57
C ALA A 75 8.16 -17.13 2.57
N ALA A 76 8.19 -15.91 3.11
CA ALA A 76 7.11 -15.40 3.95
C ALA A 76 5.76 -15.31 3.24
N LEU A 77 5.74 -15.26 1.89
CA LEU A 77 4.50 -15.32 1.11
C LEU A 77 3.84 -16.70 1.14
N ALA A 78 4.55 -17.75 1.57
CA ALA A 78 3.98 -19.08 1.77
C ALA A 78 3.23 -19.19 3.12
N ASP A 79 3.42 -18.25 4.03
CA ASP A 79 2.72 -18.20 5.30
C ASP A 79 1.22 -17.91 5.07
N PRO A 80 0.29 -18.69 5.67
CA PRO A 80 -1.14 -18.39 5.61
C PRO A 80 -1.50 -16.98 6.07
N GLY A 81 -0.72 -16.40 6.99
CA GLY A 81 -0.89 -15.04 7.49
C GLY A 81 -0.84 -13.97 6.42
N VAL A 82 -0.19 -14.21 5.26
CA VAL A 82 -0.15 -13.23 4.15
C VAL A 82 -1.54 -12.91 3.62
N VAL A 83 -2.44 -13.89 3.60
CA VAL A 83 -3.82 -13.71 3.14
C VAL A 83 -4.64 -12.91 4.15
N ASP A 84 -4.43 -13.17 5.44
CA ASP A 84 -5.12 -12.44 6.51
C ASP A 84 -4.67 -10.98 6.58
N ASP A 85 -3.36 -10.72 6.50
CA ASP A 85 -2.79 -9.38 6.39
C ASP A 85 -3.35 -8.64 5.16
N GLY A 86 -3.34 -9.31 4.00
CA GLY A 86 -3.87 -8.76 2.76
C GLY A 86 -5.37 -8.46 2.82
N ASN A 87 -6.16 -9.31 3.46
CA ASN A 87 -7.59 -9.07 3.66
C ASN A 87 -7.83 -7.89 4.59
N GLY A 88 -7.03 -7.72 5.64
CA GLY A 88 -7.04 -6.54 6.50
C GLY A 88 -6.78 -5.25 5.70
N ILE A 89 -5.72 -5.25 4.88
CA ILE A 89 -5.38 -4.14 3.99
C ILE A 89 -6.52 -3.85 3.00
N LEU A 90 -7.07 -4.89 2.35
CA LEU A 90 -8.19 -4.75 1.41
C LEU A 90 -9.45 -4.18 2.09
N GLY A 91 -9.71 -4.56 3.33
CA GLY A 91 -10.82 -4.00 4.13
C GLY A 91 -10.70 -2.49 4.28
N HIS A 92 -9.50 -2.00 4.55
CA HIS A 92 -9.23 -0.56 4.65
C HIS A 92 -9.21 0.14 3.28
N VAL A 93 -8.61 -0.47 2.25
CA VAL A 93 -8.40 0.15 0.94
C VAL A 93 -9.67 0.14 0.08
N LEU A 94 -10.41 -0.95 0.07
CA LEU A 94 -11.60 -1.15 -0.76
C LEU A 94 -12.90 -0.94 0.00
N GLY A 95 -12.89 -1.09 1.31
CA GLY A 95 -14.03 -0.86 2.20
C GLY A 95 -15.12 -1.94 2.13
N SER A 96 -15.14 -2.81 1.11
CA SER A 96 -16.13 -3.87 0.98
C SER A 96 -15.64 -5.06 0.15
N LYS A 97 -16.26 -6.24 0.40
CA LYS A 97 -16.03 -7.46 -0.39
C LYS A 97 -16.50 -7.31 -1.84
N ASP A 98 -17.54 -6.51 -2.08
CA ASP A 98 -18.07 -6.29 -3.42
C ASP A 98 -17.11 -5.43 -4.26
N ALA A 99 -16.45 -4.44 -3.66
CA ALA A 99 -15.40 -3.69 -4.32
C ALA A 99 -14.19 -4.58 -4.68
N SER A 100 -13.85 -5.55 -3.82
CA SER A 100 -12.80 -6.53 -4.10
C SER A 100 -13.18 -7.45 -5.26
N ARG A 101 -14.42 -7.92 -5.32
CA ARG A 101 -14.95 -8.74 -6.43
C ARG A 101 -14.95 -7.95 -7.74
N ALA A 102 -15.48 -6.73 -7.73
CA ALA A 102 -15.50 -5.87 -8.90
C ALA A 102 -14.10 -5.57 -9.45
N LEU A 103 -13.10 -5.43 -8.55
CA LEU A 103 -11.71 -5.25 -8.95
C LEU A 103 -11.14 -6.51 -9.61
N ALA A 104 -11.40 -7.69 -9.05
CA ALA A 104 -10.97 -8.97 -9.62
C ALA A 104 -11.64 -9.23 -10.99
N ASP A 105 -12.93 -8.95 -11.11
CA ASP A 105 -13.67 -9.12 -12.38
C ASP A 105 -13.14 -8.16 -13.47
N ARG A 106 -12.82 -6.92 -13.10
CA ARG A 106 -12.19 -5.96 -14.02
C ARG A 106 -10.80 -6.41 -14.47
N ALA A 107 -9.99 -6.88 -13.53
CA ALA A 107 -8.66 -7.41 -13.84
C ALA A 107 -8.76 -8.67 -14.71
N ALA A 108 -9.75 -9.52 -14.51
CA ALA A 108 -10.02 -10.69 -15.37
C ALA A 108 -10.28 -10.29 -16.81
N GLY A 109 -11.08 -9.24 -17.04
CA GLY A 109 -11.33 -8.69 -18.37
C GLY A 109 -10.08 -8.10 -19.05
N GLN A 110 -9.10 -7.66 -18.28
CA GLN A 110 -7.84 -7.10 -18.80
C GLN A 110 -6.77 -8.16 -19.06
N THR A 111 -6.74 -9.20 -18.26
CA THR A 111 -5.66 -10.22 -18.27
C THR A 111 -6.05 -11.53 -18.92
N GLY A 112 -7.36 -11.79 -19.08
CA GLY A 112 -7.88 -13.08 -19.52
C GLY A 112 -7.81 -14.18 -18.45
N LEU A 113 -7.36 -13.88 -17.24
CA LEU A 113 -7.28 -14.82 -16.14
C LEU A 113 -8.64 -15.00 -15.45
N SER A 114 -8.83 -16.16 -14.81
CA SER A 114 -10.06 -16.44 -14.06
C SER A 114 -10.28 -15.44 -12.92
N PRO A 115 -11.49 -14.88 -12.77
CA PRO A 115 -11.82 -14.02 -11.62
C PRO A 115 -11.57 -14.68 -10.27
N ASP A 116 -11.76 -15.99 -10.16
CA ASP A 116 -11.55 -16.72 -8.90
C ASP A 116 -10.07 -16.82 -8.52
N VAL A 117 -9.20 -16.94 -9.50
CA VAL A 117 -7.75 -16.91 -9.29
C VAL A 117 -7.31 -15.52 -8.87
N LEU A 118 -7.83 -14.48 -9.53
CA LEU A 118 -7.53 -13.09 -9.20
C LEU A 118 -8.06 -12.69 -7.81
N LYS A 119 -9.22 -13.21 -7.39
CA LYS A 119 -9.74 -13.03 -6.02
C LYS A 119 -8.80 -13.62 -4.96
N ARG A 120 -8.20 -14.78 -5.24
CA ARG A 120 -7.21 -15.39 -4.33
C ARG A 120 -5.87 -14.66 -4.34
N LEU A 121 -5.47 -14.12 -5.49
CA LEU A 121 -4.24 -13.33 -5.61
C LEU A 121 -4.38 -11.92 -4.99
N LEU A 122 -5.59 -11.37 -4.93
CA LEU A 122 -5.84 -10.00 -4.50
C LEU A 122 -5.30 -9.68 -3.10
N PRO A 123 -5.52 -10.50 -2.04
CA PRO A 123 -4.92 -10.24 -0.73
C PRO A 123 -3.39 -10.31 -0.77
N ILE A 124 -2.80 -11.24 -1.49
CA ILE A 124 -1.34 -11.35 -1.65
C ILE A 124 -0.79 -10.09 -2.35
N ALA A 125 -1.47 -9.62 -3.41
CA ALA A 125 -1.12 -8.38 -4.08
C ALA A 125 -1.22 -7.15 -3.15
N ALA A 126 -2.20 -7.13 -2.24
CA ALA A 126 -2.34 -6.07 -1.25
C ALA A 126 -1.20 -6.09 -0.21
N SER A 127 -0.81 -7.27 0.28
CA SER A 127 0.34 -7.43 1.18
C SER A 127 1.65 -7.01 0.51
N LEU A 128 1.87 -7.43 -0.75
CA LEU A 128 3.04 -7.00 -1.54
C LEU A 128 3.05 -5.49 -1.80
N MET A 129 1.89 -4.89 -2.07
CA MET A 129 1.76 -3.45 -2.25
C MET A 129 2.13 -2.71 -0.95
N MET A 130 1.66 -3.17 0.20
CA MET A 130 2.01 -2.58 1.49
C MET A 130 3.49 -2.74 1.81
N ALA A 131 4.08 -3.89 1.50
CA ALA A 131 5.50 -4.15 1.64
C ALA A 131 6.35 -3.20 0.77
N ALA A 132 5.97 -3.01 -0.50
CA ALA A 132 6.63 -2.08 -1.40
C ALA A 132 6.51 -0.63 -0.92
N PHE A 133 5.35 -0.26 -0.38
CA PHE A 133 5.12 1.06 0.19
C PHE A 133 6.00 1.28 1.43
N SER A 134 6.02 0.34 2.38
CA SER A 134 6.86 0.40 3.59
C SER A 134 8.35 0.53 3.23
N ARG A 135 8.81 -0.23 2.23
CA ARG A 135 10.19 -0.15 1.74
C ARG A 135 10.52 1.21 1.11
N GLN A 136 9.61 1.77 0.31
CA GLN A 136 9.80 3.11 -0.27
C GLN A 136 9.89 4.18 0.82
N GLN A 137 9.06 4.08 1.86
CA GLN A 137 9.09 5.00 2.99
C GLN A 137 10.40 4.87 3.78
N ALA A 138 10.89 3.67 4.02
CA ALA A 138 12.17 3.45 4.67
C ALA A 138 13.35 4.04 3.87
N GLN A 139 13.33 3.92 2.55
CA GLN A 139 14.36 4.47 1.66
C GLN A 139 14.26 6.00 1.50
N GLY A 140 13.05 6.55 1.48
CA GLY A 140 12.80 7.99 1.42
C GLY A 140 13.08 8.68 2.76
N GLY A 141 12.80 8.02 3.87
CA GLY A 141 13.06 8.51 5.22
C GLY A 141 14.55 8.59 5.58
N LEU A 142 15.40 7.73 5.01
CA LEU A 142 16.85 7.78 5.20
C LEU A 142 17.52 9.01 4.58
N SER A 143 16.88 9.64 3.58
CA SER A 143 17.38 10.88 2.98
C SER A 143 17.05 12.14 3.81
N SER A 144 16.15 12.01 4.79
CA SER A 144 15.74 13.12 5.68
C SER A 144 16.23 12.95 7.12
N ALA A 145 16.86 11.83 7.48
CA ALA A 145 17.22 11.47 8.85
C ALA A 145 18.64 11.91 9.26
N THR A 146 19.24 12.91 8.60
CA THR A 146 20.47 13.56 9.09
C THR A 146 20.18 14.86 9.84
N ALA A 147 19.01 14.99 10.46
CA ALA A 147 18.72 16.06 11.42
C ALA A 147 17.89 15.53 12.59
N GLU A 148 18.60 15.18 13.65
CA GLU A 148 18.21 15.21 15.06
C GLU A 148 16.83 14.72 15.50
N SER A 149 16.88 13.51 16.13
CA SER A 149 16.21 13.22 17.42
C SER A 149 14.90 13.94 17.73
N SER A 150 13.79 13.25 17.49
CA SER A 150 12.76 13.17 18.53
C SER A 150 11.76 12.06 18.19
N ALA A 151 11.80 11.01 19.01
CA ALA A 151 10.77 10.00 19.10
C ALA A 151 9.47 10.67 19.54
N GLY A 152 8.52 10.82 18.61
CA GLY A 152 7.23 11.44 18.88
C GLY A 152 6.42 11.62 17.58
N ALA A 153 5.15 11.95 17.73
CA ALA A 153 4.18 12.19 16.65
C ALA A 153 4.68 13.09 15.49
N GLY A 154 5.71 13.93 15.75
CA GLY A 154 6.35 14.78 14.75
C GLY A 154 7.09 14.04 13.63
N GLY A 155 7.62 12.84 13.91
CA GLY A 155 8.33 12.02 12.90
C GLY A 155 7.38 11.45 11.84
N LEU A 156 6.18 11.03 12.27
CA LEU A 156 5.13 10.54 11.37
C LEU A 156 4.52 11.66 10.52
N LEU A 157 4.35 12.85 11.11
CA LEU A 157 3.88 14.04 10.40
C LEU A 157 4.89 14.49 9.34
N GLY A 158 6.19 14.44 9.62
CA GLY A 158 7.24 14.75 8.64
C GLY A 158 7.28 13.77 7.46
N MET A 159 6.96 12.50 7.68
CA MET A 159 6.85 11.50 6.61
C MET A 159 5.62 11.72 5.71
N LEU A 160 4.59 12.36 6.22
CA LEU A 160 3.35 12.65 5.49
C LEU A 160 3.37 14.02 4.82
N THR A 161 4.39 14.85 5.07
CA THR A 161 4.55 16.19 4.48
C THR A 161 4.36 16.19 2.96
N PRO A 162 4.98 15.31 2.16
CA PRO A 162 4.81 15.32 0.71
C PRO A 162 3.40 14.95 0.23
N LEU A 163 2.59 14.35 1.11
CA LEU A 163 1.22 13.94 0.82
C LEU A 163 0.18 14.99 1.26
N VAL A 164 0.52 15.81 2.26
CA VAL A 164 -0.39 16.77 2.89
C VAL A 164 -0.06 18.20 2.48
N ASP A 165 1.18 18.47 2.08
CA ASP A 165 1.63 19.77 1.59
C ASP A 165 1.03 20.07 0.21
N ARG A 166 -0.11 20.75 0.21
CA ARG A 166 -0.91 21.06 -0.98
C ARG A 166 -0.30 22.20 -1.81
N ASN A 167 0.48 23.07 -1.20
CA ASN A 167 1.11 24.23 -1.83
C ASN A 167 2.61 24.05 -2.06
N ARG A 168 3.22 22.93 -1.61
CA ARG A 168 4.65 22.57 -1.78
C ARG A 168 5.63 23.59 -1.19
N ASP A 169 5.22 24.29 -0.11
CA ASP A 169 6.09 25.23 0.60
C ASP A 169 6.87 24.60 1.78
N GLY A 170 6.64 23.31 2.06
CA GLY A 170 7.32 22.56 3.12
C GLY A 170 6.78 22.84 4.52
N SER A 171 5.69 23.57 4.67
CA SER A 171 5.11 23.96 5.97
C SER A 171 3.72 23.36 6.22
N ILE A 172 3.66 22.23 6.92
CA ILE A 172 2.40 21.59 7.33
C ILE A 172 1.66 22.46 8.37
N ILE A 173 2.40 23.27 9.15
CA ILE A 173 1.84 24.01 10.28
C ILE A 173 0.89 25.11 9.80
N ASP A 174 1.15 25.67 8.63
CA ASP A 174 0.35 26.75 8.05
C ASP A 174 -0.96 26.23 7.44
N ASP A 175 -0.91 25.08 6.78
CA ASP A 175 -2.10 24.44 6.20
C ASP A 175 -3.03 23.87 7.28
N VAL A 176 -2.49 23.30 8.36
CA VAL A 176 -3.27 22.83 9.51
C VAL A 176 -3.76 24.00 10.35
N GLY A 177 -2.95 25.05 10.52
CA GLY A 177 -3.35 26.29 11.23
C GLY A 177 -4.50 27.01 10.54
N GLY A 178 -4.47 27.09 9.20
CA GLY A 178 -5.54 27.67 8.40
C GLY A 178 -6.85 26.90 8.47
N MET A 179 -6.78 25.56 8.63
CA MET A 179 -7.95 24.70 8.75
C MET A 179 -8.60 24.80 10.15
N ILE A 180 -7.80 24.87 11.20
CA ILE A 180 -8.26 25.07 12.59
C ILE A 180 -8.82 26.48 12.78
N GLY A 181 -8.20 27.50 12.19
CA GLY A 181 -8.67 28.89 12.25
C GLY A 181 -10.04 29.08 11.60
N ARG A 182 -10.36 28.36 10.53
CA ARG A 182 -11.70 28.39 9.89
C ARG A 182 -12.76 27.66 10.70
N MET A 183 -12.37 26.69 11.54
CA MET A 183 -13.29 25.90 12.37
C MET A 183 -13.62 26.60 13.70
N LEU A 184 -12.73 27.45 14.18
CA LEU A 184 -12.88 28.23 15.45
C LEU A 184 -13.32 29.66 15.23
N GLY A 185 -13.28 30.18 14.00
CA GLY A 185 -13.66 31.57 13.69
C GLY A 185 -15.11 31.66 13.26
N LYS A 186 -16.02 31.72 14.23
CA LYS A 186 -17.37 32.25 14.02
C LYS A 186 -17.64 33.33 15.08
N PRO A 187 -17.96 34.58 14.65
CA PRO A 187 -18.78 35.48 15.47
C PRO A 187 -20.25 35.08 15.31
#